data_71d9c089914e865a3208c99dff1fcfec
#
_entry.id   71d9c089914e865a3208c99dff1fcfec
#
_cell.length_a   1.000
_cell.length_b   1.000
_cell.length_c   1.000
_cell.angle_alpha   90.00
_cell.angle_beta   90.00
_cell.angle_gamma   90.00
#
_symmetry.space_group_name_H-M   'P 1'
#
loop_
_entity.id
_entity.type
_entity.pdbx_description
1 polymer ?
#
loop_
_entity_poly.entity_id
_entity_poly.type
_entity_poly.pdbx_seq_one_letter_code
_entity_poly.pdbx_strand_id
1 'polypeptide(L)'
;MRVEGHAVCLPPDIDTDLIIAGRYLRTKDRSIWATHVFEDLDPSLAGRLRESVIIAGKNFGCGSSREQAAVALREAGVVCIIAPSFARIFFRNAINLGLPLAQAELSCHEGEQVVIDFSAGIVTVGGLSTEIPPLSPRMLEILAAGGLVEHWRERK
;
A
#
# COMPACT_ATOMS: atom_id res chain seq x y z
N MET A 1 -1.09 -5.59 -15.44
CA MET A 1 -0.68 -5.98 -14.08
C MET A 1 -1.91 -6.23 -13.23
N ARG A 2 -1.94 -7.34 -12.57
CA ARG A 2 -3.07 -7.76 -11.73
C ARG A 2 -2.55 -8.13 -10.35
N VAL A 3 -3.23 -7.65 -9.30
CA VAL A 3 -2.86 -7.87 -7.90
C VAL A 3 -4.09 -8.36 -7.16
N GLU A 4 -3.91 -9.31 -6.25
CA GLU A 4 -5.03 -9.78 -5.43
C GLU A 4 -4.59 -10.09 -4.00
N GLY A 5 -5.53 -9.98 -3.08
CA GLY A 5 -5.32 -10.26 -1.67
C GLY A 5 -6.59 -10.12 -0.87
N HIS A 6 -6.50 -10.38 0.44
CA HIS A 6 -7.64 -10.21 1.33
C HIS A 6 -7.69 -8.80 1.89
N ALA A 7 -8.89 -8.28 2.08
CA ALA A 7 -9.11 -6.92 2.55
C ALA A 7 -8.75 -6.76 4.02
N VAL A 8 -8.04 -5.68 4.32
CA VAL A 8 -7.83 -5.18 5.67
C VAL A 8 -8.37 -3.75 5.70
N CYS A 9 -9.35 -3.49 6.55
CA CYS A 9 -10.06 -2.21 6.58
C CYS A 9 -9.43 -1.25 7.58
N LEU A 10 -9.13 -0.03 7.13
CA LEU A 10 -8.53 1.00 7.97
C LEU A 10 -9.32 2.30 7.88
N PRO A 11 -9.28 3.14 8.94
CA PRO A 11 -9.97 4.43 8.94
C PRO A 11 -9.28 5.47 8.03
N PRO A 12 -9.87 6.67 7.86
CA PRO A 12 -9.19 7.76 7.17
C PRO A 12 -8.03 8.33 7.97
N ASP A 13 -7.24 9.16 7.33
CA ASP A 13 -6.16 9.93 7.94
C ASP A 13 -5.09 9.05 8.62
N ILE A 14 -4.72 7.97 7.98
CA ILE A 14 -3.61 7.13 8.45
C ILE A 14 -2.29 7.88 8.25
N ASP A 15 -1.76 8.35 9.35
CA ASP A 15 -0.51 9.09 9.45
C ASP A 15 0.69 8.14 9.35
N THR A 16 1.81 8.62 8.82
CA THR A 16 3.02 7.80 8.71
C THR A 16 3.53 7.32 10.08
N ASP A 17 3.30 8.09 11.16
CA ASP A 17 3.63 7.67 12.53
C ASP A 17 2.78 6.50 13.01
N LEU A 18 1.54 6.36 12.49
CA LEU A 18 0.70 5.21 12.77
C LEU A 18 1.15 3.99 11.98
N ILE A 19 1.69 4.20 10.78
CA ILE A 19 2.20 3.10 9.96
C ILE A 19 3.43 2.50 10.64
N ILE A 20 4.40 3.35 10.97
CA ILE A 20 5.59 2.94 11.72
C ILE A 20 6.00 4.03 12.70
N ALA A 21 6.01 3.69 13.98
CA ALA A 21 6.36 4.64 15.02
C ALA A 21 7.84 5.03 14.95
N GLY A 22 8.14 6.30 15.28
CA GLY A 22 9.50 6.83 15.20
C GLY A 22 10.52 6.04 16.02
N ARG A 23 10.08 5.41 17.13
CA ARG A 23 10.98 4.60 17.97
C ARG A 23 11.61 3.42 17.26
N TYR A 24 11.01 2.93 16.16
CA TYR A 24 11.54 1.83 15.37
C TYR A 24 12.46 2.26 14.23
N LEU A 25 12.54 3.56 13.94
CA LEU A 25 13.32 4.06 12.80
C LEU A 25 14.83 4.14 13.08
N ARG A 26 15.25 3.90 14.30
CA ARG A 26 16.68 3.89 14.66
C ARG A 26 17.41 2.67 14.10
N THR A 27 16.70 1.58 13.90
CA THR A 27 17.26 0.40 13.25
C THR A 27 17.08 0.50 11.74
N LYS A 28 17.95 -0.20 10.99
CA LYS A 28 17.80 -0.39 9.56
C LYS A 28 17.24 -1.78 9.23
N ASP A 29 16.89 -2.55 10.25
CA ASP A 29 16.33 -3.88 10.08
C ASP A 29 14.85 -3.79 9.68
N ARG A 30 14.58 -4.06 8.41
CA ARG A 30 13.23 -3.99 7.85
C ARG A 30 12.28 -5.01 8.46
N SER A 31 12.78 -6.13 8.96
CA SER A 31 11.93 -7.12 9.62
C SER A 31 11.35 -6.57 10.92
N ILE A 32 12.07 -5.72 11.63
CA ILE A 32 11.57 -5.02 12.82
C ILE A 32 10.45 -4.06 12.42
N TRP A 33 10.63 -3.33 11.33
CA TRP A 33 9.57 -2.43 10.84
C TRP A 33 8.31 -3.23 10.49
N ALA A 34 8.45 -4.31 9.73
CA ALA A 34 7.32 -5.14 9.32
C ALA A 34 6.55 -5.73 10.50
N THR A 35 7.26 -6.13 11.54
CA THR A 35 6.66 -6.73 12.74
C THR A 35 5.86 -5.72 13.57
N HIS A 36 6.21 -4.42 13.49
CA HIS A 36 5.61 -3.37 14.31
C HIS A 36 4.72 -2.40 13.53
N VAL A 37 4.37 -2.74 12.28
CA VAL A 37 3.47 -1.92 11.46
C VAL A 37 2.11 -1.79 12.15
N PHE A 38 1.61 -0.56 12.23
CA PHE A 38 0.33 -0.21 12.86
C PHE A 38 0.24 -0.54 14.35
N GLU A 39 1.36 -0.74 15.03
CA GLU A 39 1.34 -1.12 16.45
C GLU A 39 0.55 -0.13 17.32
N ASP A 40 0.68 1.16 17.05
CA ASP A 40 -0.02 2.20 17.82
C ASP A 40 -1.49 2.37 17.43
N LEU A 41 -1.93 1.75 16.34
CA LEU A 41 -3.33 1.72 15.94
C LEU A 41 -4.01 0.43 16.44
N ASP A 42 -3.43 -0.72 16.12
CA ASP A 42 -3.92 -2.04 16.53
C ASP A 42 -2.76 -3.03 16.42
N PRO A 43 -2.20 -3.50 17.56
CA PRO A 43 -1.05 -4.40 17.53
C PRO A 43 -1.28 -5.72 16.78
N SER A 44 -2.54 -6.13 16.59
CA SER A 44 -2.85 -7.37 15.87
C SER A 44 -2.73 -7.23 14.35
N LEU A 45 -2.67 -6.00 13.82
CA LEU A 45 -2.67 -5.76 12.37
C LEU A 45 -1.43 -6.33 11.69
N ALA A 46 -0.24 -6.17 12.26
CA ALA A 46 0.99 -6.63 11.64
C ALA A 46 0.93 -8.11 11.25
N GLY A 47 0.31 -8.95 12.07
CA GLY A 47 0.15 -10.37 11.81
C GLY A 47 -0.88 -10.72 10.74
N ARG A 48 -1.68 -9.76 10.29
CA ARG A 48 -2.75 -9.97 9.30
C ARG A 48 -2.45 -9.34 7.94
N LEU A 49 -1.28 -8.75 7.74
CA LEU A 49 -0.97 -7.99 6.53
C LEU A 49 -0.41 -8.79 5.37
N ARG A 50 0.05 -10.02 5.61
CA ARG A 50 0.61 -10.84 4.52
C ARG A 50 -0.45 -11.10 3.46
N GLU A 51 -0.11 -10.79 2.20
CA GLU A 51 -1.01 -10.91 1.05
C GLU A 51 -2.32 -10.11 1.21
N SER A 52 -2.22 -8.95 1.88
CA SER A 52 -3.38 -8.10 2.13
C SER A 52 -3.48 -6.96 1.12
N VAL A 53 -4.74 -6.55 0.88
CA VAL A 53 -5.07 -5.29 0.22
C VAL A 53 -5.68 -4.39 1.29
N ILE A 54 -5.01 -3.29 1.61
CA ILE A 54 -5.56 -2.32 2.56
C ILE A 54 -6.61 -1.49 1.84
N ILE A 55 -7.81 -1.43 2.41
CA ILE A 55 -8.87 -0.54 1.96
C ILE A 55 -9.09 0.49 3.07
N ALA A 56 -8.68 1.72 2.82
CA ALA A 56 -8.67 2.78 3.83
C ALA A 56 -9.55 3.96 3.42
N GLY A 57 -9.80 4.86 4.36
CA GLY A 57 -10.42 6.13 4.08
C GLY A 57 -9.43 7.12 3.46
N LYS A 58 -9.88 8.37 3.28
CA LYS A 58 -9.10 9.42 2.63
C LYS A 58 -7.79 9.74 3.34
N ASN A 59 -6.90 10.38 2.61
CA ASN A 59 -5.66 10.99 3.13
C ASN A 59 -4.71 9.97 3.77
N PHE A 60 -4.51 8.84 3.08
CA PHE A 60 -3.59 7.80 3.55
C PHE A 60 -2.13 8.25 3.39
N GLY A 61 -1.33 8.04 4.43
CA GLY A 61 0.08 8.38 4.41
C GLY A 61 0.39 9.84 4.72
N CYS A 62 -0.54 10.54 5.37
CA CYS A 62 -0.34 11.93 5.79
C CYS A 62 0.74 12.03 6.88
N GLY A 63 1.11 13.27 7.23
CA GLY A 63 2.12 13.53 8.23
C GLY A 63 3.53 13.61 7.65
N SER A 64 4.52 13.28 8.46
CA SER A 64 5.93 13.39 8.08
C SER A 64 6.27 12.51 6.88
N SER A 65 7.11 13.03 6.00
CA SER A 65 7.63 12.27 4.86
C SER A 65 8.60 11.20 5.35
N ARG A 66 8.14 9.95 5.43
CA ARG A 66 8.97 8.82 5.83
C ARG A 66 8.90 7.71 4.80
N GLU A 67 10.02 7.52 4.11
CA GLU A 67 10.17 6.42 3.17
C GLU A 67 9.97 5.07 3.86
N GLN A 68 10.41 4.96 5.10
CA GLN A 68 10.31 3.75 5.91
C GLN A 68 8.86 3.26 6.07
N ALA A 69 7.87 4.16 6.05
CA ALA A 69 6.47 3.76 6.15
C ALA A 69 6.05 2.84 5.00
N ALA A 70 6.37 3.22 3.76
CA ALA A 70 6.06 2.40 2.60
C ALA A 70 6.86 1.10 2.59
N VAL A 71 8.13 1.14 2.98
CA VAL A 71 8.98 -0.05 3.09
C VAL A 71 8.39 -1.02 4.11
N ALA A 72 7.97 -0.53 5.28
CA ALA A 72 7.41 -1.36 6.34
C ALA A 72 6.14 -2.10 5.87
N LEU A 73 5.26 -1.41 5.15
CA LEU A 73 4.04 -2.01 4.62
C LEU A 73 4.35 -3.12 3.60
N ARG A 74 5.27 -2.84 2.69
CA ARG A 74 5.69 -3.83 1.69
C ARG A 74 6.30 -5.06 2.35
N GLU A 75 7.21 -4.87 3.30
CA GLU A 75 7.86 -5.97 4.01
C GLU A 75 6.88 -6.78 4.87
N ALA A 76 5.82 -6.14 5.36
CA ALA A 76 4.76 -6.82 6.11
C ALA A 76 3.85 -7.68 5.22
N GLY A 77 3.95 -7.54 3.89
CA GLY A 77 3.20 -8.35 2.95
C GLY A 77 2.01 -7.66 2.30
N VAL A 78 1.84 -6.36 2.49
CA VAL A 78 0.80 -5.59 1.81
C VAL A 78 1.07 -5.60 0.31
N VAL A 79 0.08 -6.00 -0.50
CA VAL A 79 0.24 -6.10 -1.95
C VAL A 79 -0.34 -4.90 -2.70
N CYS A 80 -1.26 -4.17 -2.09
CA CYS A 80 -1.86 -2.95 -2.66
C CYS A 80 -2.57 -2.17 -1.56
N ILE A 81 -2.67 -0.85 -1.74
CA ILE A 81 -3.48 0.00 -0.87
C ILE A 81 -4.49 0.74 -1.73
N ILE A 82 -5.76 0.71 -1.32
CA ILE A 82 -6.85 1.41 -1.98
C ILE A 82 -7.40 2.45 -1.01
N ALA A 83 -7.45 3.70 -1.44
CA ALA A 83 -8.00 4.81 -0.65
C ALA A 83 -8.53 5.89 -1.58
N PRO A 84 -9.50 6.72 -1.13
CA PRO A 84 -10.00 7.83 -1.95
C PRO A 84 -8.92 8.86 -2.28
N SER A 85 -7.95 9.04 -1.39
CA SER A 85 -6.83 9.94 -1.62
C SER A 85 -5.61 9.51 -0.80
N PHE A 86 -4.42 9.93 -1.26
CA PHE A 86 -3.14 9.68 -0.63
C PHE A 86 -2.36 10.99 -0.48
N ALA A 87 -1.53 11.09 0.55
CA ALA A 87 -0.54 12.15 0.60
C ALA A 87 0.44 12.00 -0.56
N ARG A 88 0.78 13.10 -1.20
CA ARG A 88 1.59 13.09 -2.44
C ARG A 88 2.92 12.37 -2.28
N ILE A 89 3.65 12.66 -1.21
CA ILE A 89 4.99 12.09 -1.00
C ILE A 89 4.88 10.60 -0.70
N PHE A 90 3.90 10.20 0.11
CA PHE A 90 3.66 8.78 0.38
C PHE A 90 3.35 8.01 -0.91
N PHE A 91 2.47 8.57 -1.76
CA PHE A 91 2.13 7.96 -3.05
C PHE A 91 3.37 7.71 -3.90
N ARG A 92 4.22 8.74 -4.03
CA ARG A 92 5.46 8.63 -4.80
C ARG A 92 6.40 7.59 -4.24
N ASN A 93 6.60 7.61 -2.92
CA ASN A 93 7.49 6.65 -2.26
C ASN A 93 7.00 5.21 -2.46
N ALA A 94 5.68 4.98 -2.31
CA ALA A 94 5.10 3.64 -2.46
C ALA A 94 5.29 3.10 -3.88
N ILE A 95 4.95 3.90 -4.90
CA ILE A 95 5.12 3.49 -6.30
C ILE A 95 6.59 3.17 -6.60
N ASN A 96 7.50 4.04 -6.16
CA ASN A 96 8.94 3.86 -6.40
C ASN A 96 9.51 2.62 -5.68
N LEU A 97 8.87 2.17 -4.62
CA LEU A 97 9.24 0.94 -3.90
C LEU A 97 8.55 -0.31 -4.45
N GLY A 98 7.71 -0.17 -5.45
CA GLY A 98 6.99 -1.28 -6.04
C GLY A 98 5.72 -1.67 -5.30
N LEU A 99 5.20 -0.80 -4.44
CA LEU A 99 3.93 -1.02 -3.74
C LEU A 99 2.80 -0.32 -4.50
N PRO A 100 1.90 -1.08 -5.15
CA PRO A 100 0.81 -0.49 -5.93
C PRO A 100 -0.21 0.25 -5.06
N LEU A 101 -0.67 1.39 -5.55
CA LEU A 101 -1.74 2.17 -4.94
C LEU A 101 -2.85 2.41 -5.97
N ALA A 102 -4.10 2.39 -5.51
CA ALA A 102 -5.26 2.68 -6.34
C ALA A 102 -6.18 3.66 -5.63
N GLN A 103 -6.71 4.63 -6.37
CA GLN A 103 -7.67 5.60 -5.81
C GLN A 103 -9.09 5.12 -6.05
N ALA A 104 -9.80 4.86 -4.96
CA ALA A 104 -11.21 4.51 -4.99
C ALA A 104 -11.80 4.65 -3.59
N GLU A 105 -13.09 4.96 -3.52
CA GLU A 105 -13.83 4.92 -2.26
C GLU A 105 -14.65 3.64 -2.26
N LEU A 106 -14.28 2.68 -1.43
CA LEU A 106 -14.89 1.38 -1.37
C LEU A 106 -15.41 1.06 0.02
N SER A 107 -16.54 0.35 0.08
CA SER A 107 -16.97 -0.30 1.31
C SER A 107 -16.04 -1.46 1.59
N CYS A 108 -15.65 -1.64 2.84
CA CYS A 108 -14.71 -2.68 3.21
C CYS A 108 -15.32 -3.67 4.19
N HIS A 109 -15.13 -4.95 3.91
CA HIS A 109 -15.44 -6.04 4.83
C HIS A 109 -14.17 -6.86 5.03
N GLU A 110 -13.73 -6.97 6.27
CA GLU A 110 -12.49 -7.67 6.62
C GLU A 110 -12.43 -9.07 6.02
N GLY A 111 -11.30 -9.40 5.41
CA GLY A 111 -11.03 -10.71 4.86
C GLY A 111 -11.62 -10.98 3.49
N GLU A 112 -12.40 -10.05 2.92
CA GLU A 112 -12.99 -10.21 1.61
C GLU A 112 -11.93 -10.22 0.51
N GLN A 113 -12.12 -11.05 -0.50
CA GLN A 113 -11.16 -11.12 -1.63
C GLN A 113 -11.24 -9.86 -2.48
N VAL A 114 -10.09 -9.27 -2.75
CA VAL A 114 -9.95 -8.06 -3.58
C VAL A 114 -9.03 -8.35 -4.74
N VAL A 115 -9.46 -7.99 -5.95
CA VAL A 115 -8.66 -8.12 -7.17
C VAL A 115 -8.56 -6.76 -7.83
N ILE A 116 -7.34 -6.33 -8.12
CA ILE A 116 -7.08 -5.08 -8.82
C ILE A 116 -6.42 -5.39 -10.16
N ASP A 117 -7.08 -5.00 -11.25
CA ASP A 117 -6.54 -5.10 -12.59
C ASP A 117 -6.17 -3.68 -13.06
N PHE A 118 -4.89 -3.36 -12.99
CA PHE A 118 -4.42 -2.03 -13.37
C PHE A 118 -4.48 -1.79 -14.87
N SER A 119 -4.40 -2.84 -15.67
CA SER A 119 -4.51 -2.72 -17.13
C SER A 119 -5.93 -2.39 -17.56
N ALA A 120 -6.92 -3.02 -16.91
CA ALA A 120 -8.33 -2.73 -17.17
C ALA A 120 -8.85 -1.51 -16.39
N GLY A 121 -8.13 -1.07 -15.35
CA GLY A 121 -8.56 0.03 -14.49
C GLY A 121 -9.75 -0.33 -13.62
N ILE A 122 -9.78 -1.53 -13.07
CA ILE A 122 -10.93 -2.06 -12.33
C ILE A 122 -10.47 -2.72 -11.03
N VAL A 123 -11.21 -2.46 -9.95
CA VAL A 123 -11.12 -3.19 -8.69
C VAL A 123 -12.39 -4.00 -8.49
N THR A 124 -12.24 -5.27 -8.16
CA THR A 124 -13.36 -6.15 -7.87
C THR A 124 -13.31 -6.60 -6.42
N VAL A 125 -14.39 -6.34 -5.68
CA VAL A 125 -14.56 -6.71 -4.28
C VAL A 125 -15.94 -7.31 -4.11
N GLY A 126 -16.03 -8.53 -3.58
CA GLY A 126 -17.32 -9.16 -3.34
C GLY A 126 -18.21 -9.28 -4.57
N GLY A 127 -17.63 -9.44 -5.75
CA GLY A 127 -18.37 -9.53 -7.01
C GLY A 127 -18.77 -8.20 -7.63
N LEU A 128 -18.50 -7.07 -6.94
CA LEU A 128 -18.74 -5.73 -7.46
C LEU A 128 -17.47 -5.14 -8.04
N SER A 129 -17.56 -4.59 -9.26
CA SER A 129 -16.43 -3.98 -9.94
C SER A 129 -16.57 -2.45 -9.90
N THR A 130 -15.48 -1.77 -9.59
CA THR A 130 -15.40 -0.31 -9.54
C THR A 130 -14.26 0.14 -10.43
N GLU A 131 -14.49 1.18 -11.23
CA GLU A 131 -13.43 1.77 -12.04
C GLU A 131 -12.50 2.58 -11.15
N ILE A 132 -11.20 2.53 -11.48
CA ILE A 132 -10.16 3.30 -10.80
C ILE A 132 -9.43 4.19 -11.81
N PRO A 133 -8.95 5.37 -11.40
CA PRO A 133 -8.14 6.21 -12.28
C PRO A 133 -6.90 5.44 -12.74
N PRO A 134 -6.53 5.53 -14.02
CA PRO A 134 -5.35 4.80 -14.52
C PRO A 134 -4.07 5.39 -13.94
N LEU A 135 -3.11 4.50 -13.66
CA LEU A 135 -1.75 4.91 -13.38
C LEU A 135 -1.06 5.23 -14.71
N SER A 136 -0.07 6.14 -14.68
CA SER A 136 0.67 6.44 -15.89
C SER A 136 1.42 5.20 -16.40
N PRO A 137 1.72 5.11 -17.71
CA PRO A 137 2.51 3.99 -18.23
C PRO A 137 3.85 3.82 -17.51
N ARG A 138 4.50 4.94 -17.15
CA ARG A 138 5.76 4.91 -16.41
C ARG A 138 5.59 4.29 -15.02
N MET A 139 4.52 4.66 -14.29
CA MET A 139 4.25 4.07 -12.99
C MET A 139 4.01 2.57 -13.09
N LEU A 140 3.25 2.14 -14.10
CA LEU A 140 3.00 0.71 -14.32
C LEU A 140 4.29 -0.04 -14.63
N GLU A 141 5.20 0.54 -15.41
CA GLU A 141 6.51 -0.06 -15.70
C GLU A 141 7.34 -0.21 -14.42
N ILE A 142 7.37 0.82 -13.57
CA ILE A 142 8.10 0.79 -12.30
C ILE A 142 7.53 -0.29 -11.39
N LEU A 143 6.21 -0.37 -11.26
CA LEU A 143 5.55 -1.38 -10.43
C LEU A 143 5.81 -2.80 -10.97
N ALA A 144 5.74 -2.99 -12.29
CA ALA A 144 5.99 -4.29 -12.91
C ALA A 144 7.42 -4.76 -12.70
N ALA A 145 8.37 -3.85 -12.63
CA ALA A 145 9.77 -4.16 -12.37
C ALA A 145 10.07 -4.44 -10.90
N GLY A 146 9.14 -4.11 -9.99
CA GLY A 146 9.33 -4.26 -8.56
C GLY A 146 9.86 -3.01 -7.84
N GLY A 147 9.91 -1.87 -8.54
CA GLY A 147 10.33 -0.59 -8.00
C GLY A 147 11.23 0.18 -8.95
N LEU A 148 11.57 1.41 -8.57
CA LEU A 148 12.36 2.30 -9.41
C LEU A 148 13.78 1.81 -9.64
N VAL A 149 14.44 1.30 -8.62
CA VAL A 149 15.82 0.79 -8.72
C VAL A 149 15.85 -0.42 -9.67
N GLU A 150 14.94 -1.35 -9.50
CA GLU A 150 14.81 -2.54 -10.36
C GLU A 150 14.51 -2.14 -11.80
N HIS A 151 13.64 -1.14 -12.00
CA HIS A 151 13.31 -0.61 -13.32
C HIS A 151 14.54 -0.04 -14.03
N TRP A 152 15.38 0.70 -13.32
CA TRP A 152 16.62 1.24 -13.88
C TRP A 152 17.62 0.15 -14.25
N ARG A 153 17.71 -0.90 -13.41
CA ARG A 153 18.60 -2.04 -13.69
C ARG A 153 18.23 -2.77 -14.98
N GLU A 154 16.93 -2.89 -15.26
CA GLU A 154 16.45 -3.54 -16.49
C GLU A 154 16.79 -2.75 -17.75
N ARG A 155 17.01 -1.43 -17.63
CA ARG A 155 17.32 -0.56 -18.76
C ARG A 155 18.79 -0.56 -19.17
N LYS A 156 19.65 -1.18 -18.38
CA LYS A 156 21.10 -1.20 -18.65
C LYS A 156 21.53 -2.40 -19.49
#